data_b4c73b28644a8326914674fd79216c55
#
_entry.id   b4c73b28644a8326914674fd79216c55
#
_cell.length_a   1.000
_cell.length_b   1.000
_cell.length_c   1.000
_cell.angle_alpha   90.00
_cell.angle_beta   90.00
_cell.angle_gamma   90.00
#
_symmetry.space_group_name_H-M   'P 1'
#
loop_
_entity.id
_entity.type
_entity.pdbx_description
1 polymer ?
#
loop_
_entity_poly.entity_id
_entity_poly.type
_entity_poly.pdbx_seq_one_letter_code
_entity_poly.pdbx_strand_id
1 'polypeptide(L)'
;MRTAEAAGVHGVFIPERRAVGLTSVVAKVSAGALDHISVGRVGNLIRLIQDLKEAGLWIYGVDPQATKLHTDIDMTGPIALVLGGEGEGLRSGVLKECDDRIRIPMQGRIQSLNVSAAAAVTLFEVVRQRRKSVAPQAKPIES
;
A
#
# COMPACT_ATOMS: atom_id res chain seq x y z
N MET A 1 0.14 -2.01 -12.38
CA MET A 1 1.12 -3.11 -12.29
C MET A 1 2.55 -2.66 -12.49
N ARG A 2 2.80 -1.74 -13.39
CA ARG A 2 4.15 -1.21 -13.57
C ARG A 2 4.70 -0.56 -12.31
N THR A 3 3.86 0.21 -11.64
CA THR A 3 4.28 0.89 -10.41
C THR A 3 4.68 -0.14 -9.35
N ALA A 4 3.87 -1.17 -9.19
CA ALA A 4 4.13 -2.19 -8.19
C ALA A 4 5.46 -2.90 -8.49
N GLU A 5 5.68 -3.22 -9.75
CA GLU A 5 6.91 -3.87 -10.15
C GLU A 5 8.11 -2.98 -9.88
N ALA A 6 8.00 -1.70 -10.25
CA ALA A 6 9.08 -0.76 -10.04
C ALA A 6 9.39 -0.54 -8.56
N ALA A 7 8.39 -0.67 -7.71
CA ALA A 7 8.56 -0.47 -6.27
C ALA A 7 8.99 -1.75 -5.55
N GLY A 8 9.09 -2.86 -6.25
CA GLY A 8 9.52 -4.11 -5.62
C GLY A 8 8.46 -4.79 -4.78
N VAL A 9 7.21 -4.68 -5.20
CA VAL A 9 6.09 -5.31 -4.51
C VAL A 9 6.13 -6.81 -4.74
N HIS A 10 5.88 -7.58 -3.70
CA HIS A 10 5.89 -9.04 -3.80
C HIS A 10 4.60 -9.62 -4.36
N GLY A 11 3.48 -8.98 -4.11
CA GLY A 11 2.23 -9.49 -4.61
C GLY A 11 1.16 -8.41 -4.65
N VAL A 12 0.25 -8.58 -5.57
CA VAL A 12 -0.91 -7.70 -5.72
C VAL A 12 -2.14 -8.58 -5.70
N PHE A 13 -3.12 -8.21 -4.89
CA PHE A 13 -4.35 -8.99 -4.77
C PHE A 13 -5.52 -8.12 -5.18
N ILE A 14 -6.36 -8.67 -6.03
CA ILE A 14 -7.52 -7.95 -6.55
C ILE A 14 -8.76 -8.74 -6.17
N PRO A 15 -9.80 -8.08 -5.64
CA PRO A 15 -11.02 -8.79 -5.31
C PRO A 15 -11.58 -9.49 -6.53
N GLU A 16 -11.98 -10.73 -6.34
CA GLU A 16 -12.55 -11.52 -7.42
C GLU A 16 -13.85 -10.92 -7.90
N ARG A 17 -14.65 -10.47 -6.94
CA ARG A 17 -15.91 -9.85 -7.27
C ARG A 17 -15.71 -8.35 -7.30
N ARG A 18 -15.87 -7.79 -8.46
CA ARG A 18 -15.81 -6.35 -8.61
C ARG A 18 -17.21 -5.80 -8.60
N ALA A 19 -17.55 -5.15 -7.52
CA ALA A 19 -18.73 -4.30 -7.56
C ALA A 19 -18.40 -3.17 -8.52
N VAL A 20 -19.39 -2.74 -9.27
CA VAL A 20 -19.19 -1.70 -10.23
C VAL A 20 -18.61 -0.46 -9.55
N GLY A 21 -17.48 -0.01 -10.03
CA GLY A 21 -16.83 1.16 -9.47
C GLY A 21 -16.06 0.95 -8.19
N LEU A 22 -16.07 -0.27 -7.66
CA LEU A 22 -15.37 -0.54 -6.41
C LEU A 22 -14.26 -1.53 -6.66
N THR A 23 -13.05 -1.07 -6.57
CA THR A 23 -11.88 -1.92 -6.71
C THR A 23 -10.99 -1.68 -5.53
N SER A 24 -10.76 -2.71 -4.76
CA SER A 24 -9.77 -2.65 -3.70
C SER A 24 -8.57 -3.46 -4.13
N VAL A 25 -7.41 -2.89 -3.96
CA VAL A 25 -6.17 -3.54 -4.31
C VAL A 25 -5.34 -3.65 -3.06
N VAL A 26 -4.81 -4.82 -2.81
CA VAL A 26 -3.88 -5.02 -1.70
C VAL A 26 -2.51 -5.26 -2.31
N ALA A 27 -1.58 -4.41 -1.97
CA ALA A 27 -0.20 -4.57 -2.42
C ALA A 27 0.63 -5.04 -1.23
N LYS A 28 1.12 -6.26 -1.34
CA LYS A 28 1.98 -6.83 -0.30
C LYS A 28 3.40 -6.39 -0.58
N VAL A 29 3.96 -5.65 0.35
CA VAL A 29 5.31 -5.13 0.22
C VAL A 29 6.14 -5.69 1.35
N SER A 30 7.26 -6.30 1.04
CA SER A 30 8.15 -6.77 2.08
C SER A 30 9.59 -6.43 1.71
N ALA A 31 10.47 -6.59 2.69
CA ALA A 31 11.88 -6.34 2.46
C ALA A 31 12.43 -7.46 1.59
N GLY A 32 13.19 -7.16 0.62
CA GLY A 32 13.76 -8.17 -0.23
C GLY A 32 13.31 -7.98 -1.66
N ALA A 33 14.17 -8.33 -2.57
CA ALA A 33 13.92 -8.16 -3.98
C ALA A 33 13.27 -9.39 -4.55
N LEU A 34 12.33 -9.20 -5.44
CA LEU A 34 11.71 -10.27 -6.18
C LEU A 34 11.87 -10.00 -7.66
N ASP A 35 11.99 -11.05 -8.40
CA ASP A 35 12.17 -10.93 -9.83
C ASP A 35 10.86 -10.63 -10.55
N HIS A 36 9.74 -10.99 -9.94
CA HIS A 36 8.46 -10.74 -10.57
C HIS A 36 7.38 -10.71 -9.51
N ILE A 37 6.24 -10.17 -9.89
CA ILE A 37 5.13 -9.95 -8.97
C ILE A 37 4.10 -11.04 -9.16
N SER A 38 3.63 -11.59 -8.04
CA SER A 38 2.50 -12.50 -8.07
C SER A 38 1.22 -11.68 -8.01
N VAL A 39 0.27 -12.02 -8.86
CA VAL A 39 -1.03 -11.37 -8.87
C VAL A 39 -2.06 -12.44 -8.56
N GLY A 40 -2.88 -12.17 -7.56
CA GLY A 40 -3.91 -13.11 -7.16
C GLY A 40 -5.26 -12.46 -7.09
N ARG A 41 -6.30 -13.27 -7.25
CA ARG A 41 -7.66 -12.83 -7.04
C ARG A 41 -8.15 -13.42 -5.74
N VAL A 42 -8.89 -12.62 -4.98
CA VAL A 42 -9.37 -13.07 -3.68
C VAL A 42 -10.87 -12.87 -3.60
N GLY A 43 -11.54 -13.87 -3.07
CA GLY A 43 -12.98 -13.80 -2.88
C GLY A 43 -13.37 -13.07 -1.63
N ASN A 44 -12.52 -13.11 -0.61
CA ASN A 44 -12.81 -12.48 0.68
C ASN A 44 -11.62 -11.64 1.10
N LEU A 45 -11.73 -10.35 0.89
CA LEU A 45 -10.65 -9.42 1.17
C LEU A 45 -10.35 -9.35 2.68
N ILE A 46 -11.38 -9.34 3.50
CA ILE A 46 -11.19 -9.26 4.94
C ILE A 46 -10.42 -10.48 5.43
N ARG A 47 -10.76 -11.66 4.92
CA ARG A 47 -10.05 -12.86 5.30
C ARG A 47 -8.60 -12.80 4.87
N LEU A 48 -8.34 -12.29 3.68
CA LEU A 48 -6.96 -12.12 3.22
C LEU A 48 -6.19 -11.21 4.16
N ILE A 49 -6.79 -10.10 4.54
CA ILE A 49 -6.13 -9.17 5.44
C ILE A 49 -5.81 -9.85 6.77
N GLN A 50 -6.75 -10.60 7.29
CA GLN A 50 -6.52 -11.33 8.53
C GLN A 50 -5.37 -12.32 8.40
N ASP A 51 -5.32 -13.02 7.28
CA ASP A 51 -4.25 -13.98 7.04
C ASP A 51 -2.89 -13.29 6.94
N LEU A 52 -2.85 -12.12 6.30
CA LEU A 52 -1.61 -11.37 6.19
C LEU A 52 -1.15 -10.86 7.56
N LYS A 53 -2.08 -10.45 8.39
CA LYS A 53 -1.74 -10.02 9.75
C LYS A 53 -1.16 -11.18 10.55
N GLU A 54 -1.73 -12.35 10.42
CA GLU A 54 -1.19 -13.53 11.10
C GLU A 54 0.20 -13.88 10.61
N ALA A 55 0.48 -13.56 9.36
CA ALA A 55 1.80 -13.80 8.79
C ALA A 55 2.81 -12.73 9.20
N GLY A 56 2.39 -11.75 9.99
CA GLY A 56 3.31 -10.75 10.52
C GLY A 56 3.35 -9.45 9.77
N LEU A 57 2.44 -9.23 8.84
CA LEU A 57 2.42 -7.97 8.11
C LEU A 57 1.58 -6.93 8.83
N TRP A 58 2.03 -5.70 8.77
CA TRP A 58 1.24 -4.56 9.20
C TRP A 58 0.38 -4.10 8.02
N ILE A 59 -0.87 -3.83 8.29
CA ILE A 59 -1.83 -3.48 7.25
C ILE A 59 -2.18 -2.02 7.36
N TYR A 60 -1.90 -1.27 6.32
CA TYR A 60 -2.22 0.15 6.27
C TYR A 60 -3.27 0.41 5.21
N GLY A 61 -4.36 1.02 5.63
CA GLY A 61 -5.40 1.43 4.68
C GLY A 61 -5.12 2.85 4.21
N VAL A 62 -5.17 3.06 2.93
CA VAL A 62 -5.00 4.39 2.36
C VAL A 62 -6.38 5.04 2.29
N ASP A 63 -6.59 6.03 3.13
CA ASP A 63 -7.92 6.61 3.35
C ASP A 63 -7.79 8.13 3.42
N PRO A 64 -8.49 8.86 2.55
CA PRO A 64 -8.41 10.32 2.58
C PRO A 64 -8.85 10.94 3.89
N GLN A 65 -9.61 10.20 4.69
CA GLN A 65 -10.08 10.69 5.98
C GLN A 65 -9.14 10.38 7.13
N ALA A 66 -8.03 9.72 6.87
CA ALA A 66 -7.09 9.37 7.92
C ALA A 66 -6.45 10.62 8.51
N THR A 67 -6.03 10.52 9.76
CA THR A 67 -5.35 11.63 10.41
C THR A 67 -3.86 11.61 10.19
N LYS A 68 -3.30 10.44 9.94
CA LYS A 68 -1.85 10.30 9.75
C LYS A 68 -1.49 10.41 8.28
N LEU A 69 -0.39 11.07 8.00
CA LEU A 69 0.12 11.16 6.65
C LEU A 69 0.94 9.91 6.32
N HIS A 70 0.96 9.55 5.06
CA HIS A 70 1.72 8.39 4.63
C HIS A 70 3.22 8.53 4.92
N THR A 71 3.68 9.76 5.12
CA THR A 71 5.09 10.01 5.42
C THR A 71 5.39 9.98 6.92
N ASP A 72 4.36 9.87 7.77
CA ASP A 72 4.53 9.97 9.23
C ASP A 72 4.66 8.62 9.91
N ILE A 73 4.58 7.53 9.18
CA ILE A 73 4.64 6.21 9.78
C ILE A 73 5.84 5.43 9.25
N ASP A 74 6.24 4.45 10.03
CA ASP A 74 7.38 3.60 9.66
C ASP A 74 6.88 2.44 8.81
N MET A 75 7.28 2.43 7.55
CA MET A 75 6.89 1.38 6.62
C MET A 75 8.08 0.54 6.17
N THR A 76 9.08 0.40 7.03
CA THR A 76 10.28 -0.35 6.67
C THR A 76 10.14 -1.86 6.89
N GLY A 77 9.18 -2.28 7.71
CA GLY A 77 8.95 -3.71 7.93
C GLY A 77 8.06 -4.33 6.88
N PRO A 78 7.65 -5.58 7.09
CA PRO A 78 6.70 -6.22 6.18
C PRO A 78 5.34 -5.56 6.30
N ILE A 79 4.83 -5.07 5.20
CA ILE A 79 3.55 -4.36 5.21
C ILE A 79 2.70 -4.74 4.02
N ALA A 80 1.43 -4.45 4.13
CA ALA A 80 0.50 -4.50 3.03
C ALA A 80 -0.27 -3.19 3.00
N LEU A 81 -0.43 -2.65 1.82
CA LEU A 81 -1.20 -1.44 1.60
C LEU A 81 -2.54 -1.81 0.98
N VAL A 82 -3.60 -1.27 1.53
CA VAL A 82 -4.95 -1.52 1.02
C VAL A 82 -5.47 -0.22 0.44
N LEU A 83 -5.81 -0.26 -0.83
CA LEU A 83 -6.25 0.93 -1.55
C LEU A 83 -7.68 0.74 -2.03
N GLY A 84 -8.47 1.77 -1.87
CA GLY A 84 -9.85 1.74 -2.32
C GLY A 84 -10.00 2.20 -3.75
N GLY A 85 -11.18 1.96 -4.29
CA GLY A 85 -11.49 2.44 -5.62
C GLY A 85 -11.70 3.95 -5.64
N GLU A 86 -11.83 4.47 -6.83
CA GLU A 86 -11.96 5.90 -7.04
C GLU A 86 -13.22 6.44 -6.40
N GLY A 87 -13.05 7.52 -5.64
CA GLY A 87 -14.17 8.26 -5.11
C GLY A 87 -14.86 7.64 -3.91
N GLU A 88 -14.64 6.37 -3.68
CA GLU A 88 -15.36 5.66 -2.64
C GLU A 88 -14.52 5.38 -1.41
N GLY A 89 -13.23 5.24 -1.60
CA GLY A 89 -12.38 4.85 -0.48
C GLY A 89 -12.60 3.40 -0.09
N LEU A 90 -12.24 3.09 1.13
CA LEU A 90 -12.34 1.73 1.64
C LEU A 90 -13.63 1.55 2.43
N ARG A 91 -14.19 0.37 2.34
CA ARG A 91 -15.38 0.04 3.11
C ARG A 91 -15.01 -0.05 4.58
N SER A 92 -15.98 0.25 5.44
CA SER A 92 -15.74 0.27 6.87
C SER A 92 -15.25 -1.07 7.41
N GLY A 93 -15.76 -2.18 6.87
CA GLY A 93 -15.31 -3.49 7.30
C GLY A 93 -13.84 -3.74 7.01
N VAL A 94 -13.37 -3.25 5.87
CA VAL A 94 -11.96 -3.36 5.50
C VAL A 94 -11.12 -2.45 6.38
N LEU A 95 -11.59 -1.23 6.60
CA LEU A 95 -10.85 -0.28 7.44
C LEU A 95 -10.66 -0.79 8.86
N LYS A 96 -11.66 -1.50 9.38
CA LYS A 96 -11.55 -2.04 10.73
C LYS A 96 -10.46 -3.07 10.85
N GLU A 97 -10.16 -3.78 9.77
CA GLU A 97 -9.12 -4.79 9.80
C GLU A 97 -7.72 -4.21 9.63
N CYS A 98 -7.61 -2.98 9.16
CA CYS A 98 -6.31 -2.36 8.99
C CYS A 98 -5.72 -2.01 10.34
N ASP A 99 -4.40 -2.14 10.45
CA ASP A 99 -3.72 -1.76 11.69
C ASP A 99 -3.71 -0.26 11.86
N ASP A 100 -3.64 0.47 10.75
CA ASP A 100 -3.66 1.92 10.79
C ASP A 100 -4.13 2.44 9.45
N ARG A 101 -4.41 3.72 9.41
CA ARG A 101 -4.85 4.41 8.19
C ARG A 101 -3.91 5.55 7.92
N ILE A 102 -3.64 5.77 6.65
CA ILE A 102 -2.76 6.84 6.23
C ILE A 102 -3.41 7.57 5.06
N ARG A 103 -3.05 8.85 4.92
CA ARG A 103 -3.56 9.61 3.80
C ARG A 103 -2.42 10.32 3.09
N ILE A 104 -2.67 10.64 1.84
CA ILE A 104 -1.77 11.44 1.04
C ILE A 104 -2.28 12.87 1.16
N PRO A 105 -1.43 13.82 1.56
CA PRO A 105 -1.90 15.20 1.69
C PRO A 105 -2.28 15.79 0.35
N MET A 106 -3.47 16.37 0.30
CA MET A 106 -3.99 16.96 -0.92
C MET A 106 -4.03 18.47 -0.76
N GLN A 107 -3.46 19.16 -1.72
CA GLN A 107 -3.36 20.62 -1.64
C GLN A 107 -4.45 21.36 -2.40
N GLY A 108 -5.10 20.66 -3.30
CA GLY A 108 -6.12 21.29 -4.12
C GLY A 108 -7.53 20.94 -3.67
N ARG A 109 -8.47 21.12 -4.57
CA ARG A 109 -9.87 20.81 -4.29
C ARG A 109 -10.18 19.33 -4.40
N ILE A 110 -9.31 18.59 -5.09
CA ILE A 110 -9.51 17.16 -5.27
C ILE A 110 -9.24 16.49 -3.94
N GLN A 111 -10.17 15.63 -3.52
CA GLN A 111 -10.07 14.99 -2.21
C GLN A 111 -9.28 13.69 -2.23
N SER A 112 -9.15 13.07 -3.40
CA SER A 112 -8.45 11.80 -3.46
C SER A 112 -7.84 11.61 -4.85
N LEU A 113 -6.83 10.75 -4.91
CA LEU A 113 -6.21 10.34 -6.16
C LEU A 113 -6.85 9.05 -6.64
N ASN A 114 -6.72 8.76 -7.93
CA ASN A 114 -7.16 7.46 -8.40
C ASN A 114 -6.25 6.39 -7.81
N VAL A 115 -6.68 5.14 -7.88
CA VAL A 115 -5.98 4.06 -7.19
C VAL A 115 -4.55 3.89 -7.69
N SER A 116 -4.32 4.08 -8.99
CA SER A 116 -2.96 3.93 -9.54
C SER A 116 -2.04 5.02 -9.02
N ALA A 117 -2.51 6.25 -8.97
CA ALA A 117 -1.70 7.35 -8.47
C ALA A 117 -1.46 7.21 -6.98
N ALA A 118 -2.48 6.83 -6.22
CA ALA A 118 -2.33 6.63 -4.79
C ALA A 118 -1.34 5.50 -4.51
N ALA A 119 -1.42 4.44 -5.28
CA ALA A 119 -0.47 3.34 -5.15
C ALA A 119 0.96 3.80 -5.45
N ALA A 120 1.13 4.60 -6.49
CA ALA A 120 2.46 5.10 -6.83
C ALA A 120 3.05 5.92 -5.69
N VAL A 121 2.27 6.84 -5.16
CA VAL A 121 2.76 7.72 -4.10
C VAL A 121 3.11 6.93 -2.85
N THR A 122 2.22 6.04 -2.41
CA THR A 122 2.45 5.31 -1.16
C THR A 122 3.53 4.26 -1.30
N LEU A 123 3.58 3.55 -2.41
CA LEU A 123 4.60 2.53 -2.61
C LEU A 123 5.99 3.13 -2.70
N PHE A 124 6.13 4.27 -3.37
CA PHE A 124 7.44 4.89 -3.45
C PHE A 124 7.85 5.57 -2.15
N GLU A 125 6.91 5.89 -1.29
CA GLU A 125 7.28 6.30 0.05
C GLU A 125 7.88 5.12 0.81
N VAL A 126 7.35 3.93 0.63
CA VAL A 126 7.93 2.73 1.22
C VAL A 126 9.36 2.54 0.71
N VAL A 127 9.53 2.67 -0.60
CA VAL A 127 10.86 2.54 -1.21
C VAL A 127 11.80 3.58 -0.61
N ARG A 128 11.35 4.82 -0.51
CA ARG A 128 12.17 5.89 0.04
C ARG A 128 12.62 5.56 1.47
N GLN A 129 11.69 5.12 2.29
CA GLN A 129 12.02 4.81 3.68
C GLN A 129 13.02 3.67 3.78
N ARG A 130 12.85 2.66 2.95
CA ARG A 130 13.75 1.50 2.98
C ARG A 130 15.13 1.86 2.47
N ARG A 131 15.20 2.69 1.47
CA ARG A 131 16.49 3.16 0.97
C ARG A 131 17.19 4.01 2.01
N LYS A 132 16.45 4.87 2.68
CA LYS A 132 17.03 5.72 3.71
C LYS A 132 17.52 4.88 4.89
N SER A 133 16.78 3.84 5.23
CA SER A 133 17.17 2.94 6.31
C SER A 133 18.50 2.26 6.02
N VAL A 134 18.78 1.97 4.76
CA VAL A 134 20.01 1.33 4.36
C VAL A 134 21.10 2.34 4.03
N ALA A 135 20.71 3.57 3.74
CA ALA A 135 21.64 4.61 3.27
C ALA A 135 22.84 4.84 4.18
N PRO A 136 22.74 4.78 5.52
CA PRO A 136 23.93 5.02 6.34
C PRO A 136 25.05 4.05 6.07
N GLN A 137 24.75 2.91 5.48
CA GLN A 137 25.76 1.91 5.17
C GLN A 137 26.39 2.16 3.80
N ALA A 138 25.75 2.98 3.01
CA ALA A 138 26.27 3.27 1.70
C ALA A 138 27.30 4.37 1.83
N LYS A 139 28.38 4.25 1.09
CA LYS A 139 29.37 5.31 1.10
C LYS A 139 28.79 6.51 0.41
N PRO A 140 29.07 7.68 0.93
CA PRO A 140 28.67 8.89 0.22
C PRO A 140 29.31 8.90 -1.15
N ILE A 141 28.61 9.45 -2.09
CA ILE A 141 29.16 9.56 -3.41
C ILE A 141 30.23 10.63 -3.36
N GLU A 142 31.42 10.21 -3.71
CA GLU A 142 32.53 11.11 -3.78
C GLU A 142 32.52 11.72 -5.13
N SER A 143 32.08 12.85 -5.25
CA SER A 143 32.07 13.42 -6.58
C SER A 143 33.08 14.53 -6.70
#